data_cfc782bb3fd88bd0763b600f237d987d
#
_entry.id   cfc782bb3fd88bd0763b600f237d987d
#
_cell.length_a   1.000
_cell.length_b   1.000
_cell.length_c   1.000
_cell.angle_alpha   90.00
_cell.angle_beta   90.00
_cell.angle_gamma   90.00
#
_symmetry.space_group_name_H-M   'P 1'
#
loop_
_entity.id
_entity.type
_entity.pdbx_description
1 polymer ?
#
loop_
_entity_poly.entity_id
_entity_poly.type
_entity_poly.pdbx_seq_one_letter_code
_entity_poly.pdbx_strand_id
1 'polypeptide(L)'
;MAKKIAPRKSLLDETARVLVTGGAGFIGSALIHHLNQRGVEQIVVTDILGTDEKWKNLVPLKFEDYLEAPAFAHRLEHKPDSLGRFNAIFHLGACSSTMEKNASYLMENNFGFTRQLCRWALDNRARFVYASSAATYGDGAQGMDDKDPAIEKLRPLNIYGYSKQIFDLHARQMGYLEEIVGVKYFNVFGPNEYHKADMRSLVCKAYDQIRETGKLKLFKSYRPEYPDGGQMRDFIYVKDAVEMTLHLAECEEAAGLYNLGGGVARTWLDLAGALFAALGLPPNIEFIDMPESIRHQYQYYTCADITKLRGTGYPLPITSLEDSVRDYAVNYLIPGKRLGE
;
A
#
# COMPACT_ATOMS: atom_id res chain seq x y z
N MET A 1 12.49 36.45 29.35
CA MET A 1 12.71 35.01 29.50
C MET A 1 11.75 34.28 28.54
N ALA A 2 12.24 33.77 27.41
CA ALA A 2 11.41 32.98 26.49
C ALA A 2 11.10 31.64 27.19
N LYS A 3 9.83 31.35 27.43
CA LYS A 3 9.38 30.02 27.86
C LYS A 3 9.86 29.02 26.82
N LYS A 4 10.78 28.11 27.16
CA LYS A 4 11.06 26.91 26.34
C LYS A 4 9.73 26.15 26.23
N ILE A 5 9.11 26.23 25.07
CA ILE A 5 7.98 25.35 24.73
C ILE A 5 8.58 23.93 24.73
N ALA A 6 8.07 23.06 25.60
CA ALA A 6 8.45 21.64 25.58
C ALA A 6 8.19 21.07 24.19
N PRO A 7 9.08 20.22 23.64
CA PRO A 7 8.84 19.60 22.36
C PRO A 7 7.49 18.86 22.43
N ARG A 8 6.64 19.12 21.44
CA ARG A 8 5.32 18.46 21.34
C ARG A 8 5.57 16.97 21.21
N LYS A 9 4.86 16.17 21.99
CA LYS A 9 5.00 14.73 21.98
C LYS A 9 4.54 14.20 20.60
N SER A 10 5.32 13.34 19.94
CA SER A 10 4.91 12.73 18.69
C SER A 10 3.62 11.92 18.86
N LEU A 11 2.76 11.90 17.85
CA LEU A 11 1.55 11.07 17.84
C LEU A 11 1.89 9.58 17.95
N LEU A 12 3.03 9.18 17.37
CA LEU A 12 3.52 7.80 17.28
C LEU A 12 4.77 7.58 18.13
N ASP A 13 4.75 8.05 19.39
CA ASP A 13 5.80 7.74 20.36
C ASP A 13 5.60 6.35 21.01
N GLU A 14 6.55 5.92 21.83
CA GLU A 14 6.56 4.64 22.55
C GLU A 14 5.31 4.36 23.41
N THR A 15 4.53 5.39 23.76
CA THR A 15 3.30 5.27 24.53
C THR A 15 2.04 5.25 23.68
N ALA A 16 2.19 5.39 22.35
CA ALA A 16 1.07 5.42 21.44
C ALA A 16 0.43 4.04 21.32
N ARG A 17 -0.88 3.98 21.44
CA ARG A 17 -1.67 2.78 21.15
C ARG A 17 -2.26 2.88 19.75
N VAL A 18 -1.96 1.92 18.90
CA VAL A 18 -2.24 1.96 17.45
C VAL A 18 -3.06 0.74 17.03
N LEU A 19 -4.03 0.93 16.14
CA LEU A 19 -4.72 -0.16 15.46
C LEU A 19 -4.21 -0.27 14.02
N VAL A 20 -3.83 -1.49 13.62
CA VAL A 20 -3.47 -1.80 12.23
C VAL A 20 -4.38 -2.89 11.70
N THR A 21 -5.29 -2.56 10.78
CA THR A 21 -6.07 -3.57 10.07
C THR A 21 -5.30 -4.03 8.83
N GLY A 22 -5.42 -5.30 8.48
CA GLY A 22 -4.58 -5.90 7.44
C GLY A 22 -3.11 -6.01 7.87
N GLY A 23 -2.87 -6.08 9.19
CA GLY A 23 -1.53 -6.01 9.76
C GLY A 23 -0.65 -7.23 9.50
N ALA A 24 -1.21 -8.40 9.18
CA ALA A 24 -0.45 -9.56 8.72
C ALA A 24 -0.12 -9.50 7.21
N GLY A 25 -0.79 -8.60 6.48
CA GLY A 25 -0.58 -8.41 5.06
C GLY A 25 0.77 -7.74 4.73
N PHE A 26 1.01 -7.52 3.44
CA PHE A 26 2.25 -6.98 2.90
C PHE A 26 2.61 -5.61 3.51
N ILE A 27 1.80 -4.57 3.23
CA ILE A 27 2.09 -3.20 3.69
C ILE A 27 1.86 -3.08 5.20
N GLY A 28 0.83 -3.77 5.75
CA GLY A 28 0.51 -3.71 7.18
C GLY A 28 1.62 -4.22 8.07
N SER A 29 2.23 -5.36 7.73
CA SER A 29 3.35 -5.92 8.49
C SER A 29 4.62 -5.07 8.37
N ALA A 30 4.87 -4.48 7.19
CA ALA A 30 5.96 -3.53 7.02
C ALA A 30 5.75 -2.27 7.88
N LEU A 31 4.52 -1.77 7.97
CA LEU A 31 4.17 -0.62 8.82
C LEU A 31 4.38 -0.95 10.32
N ILE A 32 3.95 -2.12 10.76
CA ILE A 32 4.18 -2.57 12.16
C ILE A 32 5.67 -2.68 12.45
N HIS A 33 6.46 -3.23 11.51
CA HIS A 33 7.91 -3.28 11.65
C HIS A 33 8.53 -1.88 11.87
N HIS A 34 8.16 -0.89 11.07
CA HIS A 34 8.64 0.48 11.20
C HIS A 34 8.15 1.17 12.48
N LEU A 35 6.92 0.88 12.94
CA LEU A 35 6.43 1.32 14.26
C LEU A 35 7.27 0.71 15.38
N ASN A 36 7.60 -0.58 15.31
CA ASN A 36 8.47 -1.22 16.31
C ASN A 36 9.88 -0.62 16.32
N GLN A 37 10.45 -0.25 15.17
CA GLN A 37 11.74 0.46 15.12
C GLN A 37 11.69 1.83 15.80
N ARG A 38 10.52 2.47 15.88
CA ARG A 38 10.26 3.73 16.61
C ARG A 38 9.89 3.51 18.09
N GLY A 39 9.90 2.25 18.55
CA GLY A 39 9.56 1.88 19.94
C GLY A 39 8.06 1.73 20.21
N VAL A 40 7.19 1.83 19.19
CA VAL A 40 5.75 1.63 19.34
C VAL A 40 5.46 0.13 19.36
N GLU A 41 5.02 -0.41 20.50
CA GLU A 41 4.72 -1.83 20.69
C GLU A 41 3.25 -2.06 21.11
N GLN A 42 2.52 -1.02 21.58
CA GLN A 42 1.09 -1.11 21.91
C GLN A 42 0.25 -1.11 20.62
N ILE A 43 0.37 -2.15 19.84
CA ILE A 43 -0.27 -2.28 18.54
C ILE A 43 -1.33 -3.39 18.59
N VAL A 44 -2.58 -3.04 18.33
CA VAL A 44 -3.63 -4.05 18.08
C VAL A 44 -3.64 -4.36 16.59
N VAL A 45 -3.44 -5.62 16.27
CA VAL A 45 -3.44 -6.12 14.88
C VAL A 45 -4.76 -6.81 14.59
N THR A 46 -5.38 -6.50 13.44
CA THR A 46 -6.51 -7.29 12.95
C THR A 46 -6.32 -7.65 11.48
N ASP A 47 -6.59 -8.91 11.18
CA ASP A 47 -6.48 -9.47 9.81
C ASP A 47 -7.34 -10.74 9.72
N ILE A 48 -7.41 -11.33 8.52
CA ILE A 48 -7.89 -12.69 8.28
C ILE A 48 -6.67 -13.55 7.92
N LEU A 49 -6.15 -14.35 8.84
CA LEU A 49 -4.95 -15.15 8.57
C LEU A 49 -5.21 -16.24 7.51
N GLY A 50 -6.41 -16.82 7.54
CA GLY A 50 -6.78 -17.83 6.54
C GLY A 50 -5.85 -19.05 6.57
N THR A 51 -5.54 -19.57 5.38
CA THR A 51 -4.70 -20.76 5.20
C THR A 51 -3.38 -20.46 4.46
N ASP A 52 -3.12 -19.19 4.11
CA ASP A 52 -1.87 -18.79 3.50
C ASP A 52 -0.76 -18.53 4.55
N GLU A 53 0.43 -18.17 4.09
CA GLU A 53 1.59 -17.97 4.96
C GLU A 53 1.74 -16.54 5.50
N LYS A 54 0.72 -15.67 5.41
CA LYS A 54 0.84 -14.29 5.87
C LYS A 54 1.12 -14.16 7.37
N TRP A 55 0.70 -15.14 8.19
CA TRP A 55 1.01 -15.17 9.61
C TRP A 55 2.52 -15.10 9.90
N LYS A 56 3.36 -15.60 8.97
CA LYS A 56 4.82 -15.53 9.10
C LYS A 56 5.34 -14.10 9.11
N ASN A 57 4.61 -13.16 8.52
CA ASN A 57 4.98 -11.73 8.56
C ASN A 57 4.85 -11.13 9.96
N LEU A 58 4.04 -11.74 10.86
CA LEU A 58 3.86 -11.29 12.24
C LEU A 58 4.92 -11.85 13.20
N VAL A 59 5.57 -12.96 12.84
CA VAL A 59 6.50 -13.67 13.74
C VAL A 59 7.60 -12.77 14.31
N PRO A 60 8.28 -11.91 13.53
CA PRO A 60 9.35 -11.06 14.03
C PRO A 60 8.84 -9.77 14.68
N LEU A 61 7.51 -9.51 14.71
CA LEU A 61 6.94 -8.24 15.10
C LEU A 61 6.46 -8.24 16.55
N LYS A 62 6.47 -7.07 17.17
CA LYS A 62 5.94 -6.82 18.51
C LYS A 62 4.60 -6.13 18.42
N PHE A 63 3.59 -6.65 19.09
CA PHE A 63 2.25 -6.08 19.16
C PHE A 63 1.53 -6.51 20.46
N GLU A 64 0.54 -5.73 20.87
CA GLU A 64 -0.24 -5.91 22.11
C GLU A 64 -1.22 -7.09 21.98
N ASP A 65 -1.97 -7.15 20.89
CA ASP A 65 -3.03 -8.13 20.69
C ASP A 65 -3.27 -8.39 19.19
N TYR A 66 -3.78 -9.58 18.89
CA TYR A 66 -4.25 -9.99 17.57
C TYR A 66 -5.71 -10.38 17.62
N LEU A 67 -6.51 -9.82 16.73
CA LEU A 67 -7.93 -10.13 16.58
C LEU A 67 -8.22 -10.54 15.14
N GLU A 68 -8.84 -11.70 14.94
CA GLU A 68 -9.41 -12.04 13.63
C GLU A 68 -10.42 -10.97 13.19
N ALA A 69 -10.39 -10.57 11.91
CA ALA A 69 -11.18 -9.44 11.43
C ALA A 69 -12.69 -9.59 11.66
N PRO A 70 -13.31 -10.79 11.56
CA PRO A 70 -14.72 -10.95 11.92
C PRO A 70 -14.99 -10.69 13.41
N ALA A 71 -14.09 -11.11 14.30
CA ALA A 71 -14.23 -10.87 15.74
C ALA A 71 -14.05 -9.39 16.07
N PHE A 72 -13.10 -8.72 15.40
CA PHE A 72 -12.92 -7.27 15.53
C PHE A 72 -14.16 -6.51 15.03
N ALA A 73 -14.69 -6.83 13.85
CA ALA A 73 -15.89 -6.20 13.30
C ALA A 73 -17.09 -6.37 14.23
N HIS A 74 -17.28 -7.57 14.79
CA HIS A 74 -18.32 -7.82 15.78
C HIS A 74 -18.16 -6.97 17.05
N ARG A 75 -16.92 -6.82 17.56
CA ARG A 75 -16.66 -5.93 18.72
C ARG A 75 -16.92 -4.47 18.37
N LEU A 76 -16.51 -4.02 17.20
CA LEU A 76 -16.73 -2.64 16.72
C LEU A 76 -18.23 -2.31 16.63
N GLU A 77 -19.05 -3.26 16.22
CA GLU A 77 -20.50 -3.07 16.06
C GLU A 77 -21.24 -3.14 17.38
N HIS A 78 -20.95 -4.12 18.25
CA HIS A 78 -21.78 -4.45 19.41
C HIS A 78 -21.18 -4.02 20.74
N LYS A 79 -19.86 -3.83 20.82
CA LYS A 79 -19.13 -3.50 22.06
C LYS A 79 -17.96 -2.54 21.78
N PRO A 80 -18.17 -1.40 21.10
CA PRO A 80 -17.10 -0.51 20.67
C PRO A 80 -16.22 -0.03 21.82
N ASP A 81 -16.77 0.20 23.01
CA ASP A 81 -16.02 0.63 24.19
C ASP A 81 -14.98 -0.41 24.65
N SER A 82 -15.19 -1.68 24.33
CA SER A 82 -14.25 -2.77 24.66
C SER A 82 -12.94 -2.72 23.86
N LEU A 83 -12.89 -1.94 22.79
CA LEU A 83 -11.68 -1.75 21.98
C LEU A 83 -10.72 -0.74 22.63
N GLY A 84 -11.21 0.10 23.56
CA GLY A 84 -10.44 1.17 24.16
C GLY A 84 -10.16 2.31 23.18
N ARG A 85 -9.19 3.18 23.53
CA ARG A 85 -8.81 4.32 22.70
C ARG A 85 -7.55 4.02 21.91
N PHE A 86 -7.47 4.54 20.69
CA PHE A 86 -6.27 4.53 19.87
C PHE A 86 -5.82 5.96 19.55
N ASN A 87 -4.51 6.18 19.49
CA ASN A 87 -3.93 7.42 19.01
C ASN A 87 -4.07 7.50 17.48
N ALA A 88 -3.78 6.39 16.80
CA ALA A 88 -3.89 6.28 15.35
C ALA A 88 -4.47 4.93 14.92
N ILE A 89 -5.15 4.95 13.79
CA ILE A 89 -5.69 3.76 13.13
C ILE A 89 -5.18 3.75 11.70
N PHE A 90 -4.43 2.71 11.34
CA PHE A 90 -3.98 2.44 9.98
C PHE A 90 -4.88 1.35 9.39
N HIS A 91 -5.83 1.77 8.58
CA HIS A 91 -6.78 0.87 7.93
C HIS A 91 -6.24 0.42 6.55
N LEU A 92 -5.45 -0.66 6.56
CA LEU A 92 -4.83 -1.25 5.38
C LEU A 92 -5.52 -2.57 4.96
N GLY A 93 -6.39 -3.10 5.82
CA GLY A 93 -7.15 -4.32 5.55
C GLY A 93 -8.21 -4.11 4.48
N ALA A 94 -8.13 -4.91 3.42
CA ALA A 94 -9.09 -4.94 2.33
C ALA A 94 -8.89 -6.22 1.50
N CYS A 95 -9.91 -6.64 0.75
CA CYS A 95 -9.66 -7.52 -0.39
C CYS A 95 -8.99 -6.69 -1.49
N SER A 96 -7.69 -6.93 -1.73
CA SER A 96 -6.87 -6.18 -2.71
C SER A 96 -6.76 -6.87 -4.07
N SER A 97 -7.47 -7.99 -4.28
CA SER A 97 -7.46 -8.71 -5.54
C SER A 97 -8.19 -7.92 -6.63
N THR A 98 -7.47 -7.52 -7.66
CA THR A 98 -8.05 -6.90 -8.86
C THR A 98 -8.81 -7.90 -9.73
N MET A 99 -8.68 -9.21 -9.43
CA MET A 99 -9.35 -10.30 -10.12
C MET A 99 -10.65 -10.74 -9.44
N GLU A 100 -10.94 -10.23 -8.22
CA GLU A 100 -12.19 -10.53 -7.53
C GLU A 100 -13.39 -9.98 -8.31
N LYS A 101 -14.40 -10.82 -8.49
CA LYS A 101 -15.61 -10.50 -9.27
C LYS A 101 -16.87 -10.34 -8.40
N ASN A 102 -16.80 -10.78 -7.14
CA ASN A 102 -17.92 -10.62 -6.22
C ASN A 102 -18.02 -9.19 -5.73
N ALA A 103 -18.84 -8.40 -6.45
CA ALA A 103 -19.04 -6.99 -6.15
C ALA A 103 -19.63 -6.76 -4.74
N SER A 104 -20.62 -7.58 -4.32
CA SER A 104 -21.25 -7.46 -3.01
C SER A 104 -20.23 -7.67 -1.89
N TYR A 105 -19.39 -8.69 -2.01
CA TYR A 105 -18.30 -8.94 -1.05
C TYR A 105 -17.34 -7.75 -0.97
N LEU A 106 -16.90 -7.22 -2.12
CA LEU A 106 -16.00 -6.05 -2.12
C LEU A 106 -16.66 -4.80 -1.54
N MET A 107 -17.95 -4.59 -1.80
CA MET A 107 -18.68 -3.47 -1.24
C MET A 107 -18.87 -3.58 0.28
N GLU A 108 -19.14 -4.77 0.80
CA GLU A 108 -19.25 -5.00 2.23
C GLU A 108 -17.89 -4.86 2.92
N ASN A 109 -16.89 -5.59 2.43
CA ASN A 109 -15.56 -5.69 3.04
C ASN A 109 -14.71 -4.43 2.88
N ASN A 110 -14.68 -3.82 1.68
CA ASN A 110 -13.81 -2.67 1.39
C ASN A 110 -14.48 -1.33 1.67
N PHE A 111 -15.77 -1.17 1.34
CA PHE A 111 -16.47 0.09 1.55
C PHE A 111 -17.23 0.12 2.87
N GLY A 112 -18.10 -0.86 3.13
CA GLY A 112 -18.96 -0.89 4.31
C GLY A 112 -18.18 -0.88 5.62
N PHE A 113 -17.19 -1.78 5.72
CA PHE A 113 -16.33 -1.86 6.89
C PHE A 113 -15.45 -0.61 7.06
N THR A 114 -14.85 -0.07 5.97
CA THR A 114 -14.07 1.17 6.03
C THR A 114 -14.90 2.34 6.54
N ARG A 115 -16.16 2.45 6.06
CA ARG A 115 -17.10 3.49 6.50
C ARG A 115 -17.41 3.39 7.99
N GLN A 116 -17.67 2.19 8.48
CA GLN A 116 -17.97 1.95 9.91
C GLN A 116 -16.76 2.30 10.79
N LEU A 117 -15.58 1.81 10.42
CA LEU A 117 -14.35 2.05 11.17
C LEU A 117 -13.94 3.53 11.16
N CYS A 118 -14.06 4.20 10.01
CA CYS A 118 -13.77 5.63 9.88
C CYS A 118 -14.67 6.46 10.81
N ARG A 119 -15.96 6.22 10.80
CA ARG A 119 -16.90 6.93 11.69
C ARG A 119 -16.54 6.73 13.15
N TRP A 120 -16.28 5.47 13.56
CA TRP A 120 -15.87 5.18 14.93
C TRP A 120 -14.54 5.86 15.30
N ALA A 121 -13.58 5.90 14.37
CA ALA A 121 -12.29 6.58 14.58
C ALA A 121 -12.49 8.08 14.84
N LEU A 122 -13.31 8.76 14.04
CA LEU A 122 -13.62 10.19 14.21
C LEU A 122 -14.35 10.46 15.51
N ASP A 123 -15.37 9.65 15.86
CA ASP A 123 -16.13 9.76 17.12
C ASP A 123 -15.19 9.61 18.35
N ASN A 124 -14.10 8.83 18.22
CA ASN A 124 -13.10 8.61 19.27
C ASN A 124 -11.84 9.49 19.14
N ARG A 125 -11.81 10.42 18.18
CA ARG A 125 -10.70 11.34 17.93
C ARG A 125 -9.36 10.62 17.65
N ALA A 126 -9.41 9.45 17.04
CA ALA A 126 -8.25 8.73 16.58
C ALA A 126 -7.81 9.24 15.21
N ARG A 127 -6.52 9.45 15.00
CA ARG A 127 -5.97 9.75 13.68
C ARG A 127 -6.27 8.59 12.74
N PHE A 128 -7.00 8.83 11.66
CA PHE A 128 -7.41 7.78 10.73
C PHE A 128 -6.68 7.91 9.41
N VAL A 129 -5.87 6.89 9.09
CA VAL A 129 -5.17 6.75 7.81
C VAL A 129 -5.66 5.48 7.12
N TYR A 130 -6.17 5.59 5.90
CA TYR A 130 -6.71 4.43 5.18
C TYR A 130 -6.07 4.24 3.81
N ALA A 131 -5.97 2.98 3.38
CA ALA A 131 -5.53 2.63 2.05
C ALA A 131 -6.65 2.83 1.02
N SER A 132 -6.57 3.91 0.24
CA SER A 132 -7.16 4.00 -1.09
C SER A 132 -6.25 3.28 -2.10
N SER A 133 -6.29 3.60 -3.38
CA SER A 133 -5.46 2.94 -4.39
C SER A 133 -5.31 3.79 -5.65
N ALA A 134 -4.17 3.71 -6.32
CA ALA A 134 -4.00 4.23 -7.67
C ALA A 134 -4.93 3.54 -8.70
N ALA A 135 -5.49 2.36 -8.38
CA ALA A 135 -6.51 1.71 -9.21
C ALA A 135 -7.78 2.55 -9.41
N THR A 136 -8.02 3.54 -8.54
CA THR A 136 -9.13 4.50 -8.70
C THR A 136 -8.97 5.39 -9.92
N TYR A 137 -7.73 5.63 -10.39
CA TYR A 137 -7.45 6.44 -11.59
C TYR A 137 -7.82 5.76 -12.91
N GLY A 138 -8.14 4.46 -12.88
CA GLY A 138 -8.52 3.71 -14.07
C GLY A 138 -7.38 3.61 -15.09
N ASP A 139 -7.65 4.03 -16.32
CA ASP A 139 -6.65 4.08 -17.41
C ASP A 139 -5.75 5.32 -17.36
N GLY A 140 -5.99 6.23 -16.42
CA GLY A 140 -5.27 7.50 -16.30
C GLY A 140 -5.74 8.62 -17.23
N ALA A 141 -6.79 8.40 -18.02
CA ALA A 141 -7.30 9.41 -18.97
C ALA A 141 -7.76 10.71 -18.29
N GLN A 142 -8.11 10.65 -17.01
CA GLN A 142 -8.50 11.82 -16.20
C GLN A 142 -7.34 12.41 -15.39
N GLY A 143 -6.10 11.97 -15.68
CA GLY A 143 -4.93 12.30 -14.86
C GLY A 143 -4.81 11.42 -13.61
N MET A 144 -3.69 11.59 -12.89
CA MET A 144 -3.40 10.89 -11.63
C MET A 144 -3.08 11.91 -10.52
N ASP A 145 -3.91 12.94 -10.43
CA ASP A 145 -3.80 14.03 -9.45
C ASP A 145 -4.59 13.67 -8.19
N ASP A 146 -3.96 13.81 -7.03
CA ASP A 146 -4.56 13.61 -5.71
C ASP A 146 -5.25 14.86 -5.14
N LYS A 147 -5.25 15.96 -5.89
CA LYS A 147 -5.97 17.18 -5.53
C LYS A 147 -7.45 17.02 -5.85
N ASP A 148 -8.28 17.38 -4.89
CA ASP A 148 -9.71 17.49 -5.11
C ASP A 148 -9.99 18.69 -6.08
N PRO A 149 -10.84 18.60 -7.09
CA PRO A 149 -12.14 17.95 -7.15
C PRO A 149 -12.25 16.79 -8.17
N ALA A 150 -11.15 16.21 -8.61
CA ALA A 150 -11.15 15.26 -9.72
C ALA A 150 -11.78 13.88 -9.40
N ILE A 151 -12.00 13.54 -8.12
CA ILE A 151 -12.42 12.19 -7.68
C ILE A 151 -13.66 11.67 -8.41
N GLU A 152 -14.66 12.55 -8.68
CA GLU A 152 -15.91 12.17 -9.35
C GLU A 152 -15.73 11.77 -10.82
N LYS A 153 -14.67 12.28 -11.45
CA LYS A 153 -14.37 12.03 -12.86
C LYS A 153 -13.63 10.72 -13.09
N LEU A 154 -13.05 10.15 -12.02
CA LEU A 154 -12.27 8.91 -12.11
C LEU A 154 -13.15 7.74 -12.57
N ARG A 155 -12.54 6.83 -13.33
CA ARG A 155 -13.21 5.66 -13.92
C ARG A 155 -12.37 4.41 -13.67
N PRO A 156 -12.50 3.77 -12.51
CA PRO A 156 -11.80 2.51 -12.21
C PRO A 156 -12.10 1.44 -13.26
N LEU A 157 -11.08 0.64 -13.60
CA LEU A 157 -11.21 -0.42 -14.60
C LEU A 157 -11.75 -1.74 -14.02
N ASN A 158 -11.83 -1.85 -12.70
CA ASN A 158 -12.31 -3.06 -12.02
C ASN A 158 -13.05 -2.71 -10.73
N ILE A 159 -13.76 -3.71 -10.20
CA ILE A 159 -14.59 -3.54 -8.99
C ILE A 159 -13.75 -3.25 -7.74
N TYR A 160 -12.49 -3.74 -7.67
CA TYR A 160 -11.58 -3.37 -6.58
C TYR A 160 -11.31 -1.85 -6.57
N GLY A 161 -10.90 -1.29 -7.71
CA GLY A 161 -10.67 0.17 -7.83
C GLY A 161 -11.93 0.95 -7.50
N TYR A 162 -13.11 0.48 -7.96
CA TYR A 162 -14.38 1.09 -7.63
C TYR A 162 -14.70 1.05 -6.13
N SER A 163 -14.43 -0.08 -5.46
CA SER A 163 -14.66 -0.22 -4.02
C SER A 163 -13.84 0.76 -3.17
N LYS A 164 -12.67 1.17 -3.66
CA LYS A 164 -11.85 2.21 -3.03
C LYS A 164 -12.38 3.61 -3.37
N GLN A 165 -12.72 3.85 -4.64
CA GLN A 165 -13.25 5.15 -5.07
C GLN A 165 -14.56 5.51 -4.36
N ILE A 166 -15.46 4.58 -4.17
CA ILE A 166 -16.75 4.88 -3.53
C ILE A 166 -16.57 5.32 -2.07
N PHE A 167 -15.53 4.83 -1.37
CA PHE A 167 -15.21 5.36 -0.05
C PHE A 167 -14.58 6.76 -0.13
N ASP A 168 -13.68 7.02 -1.08
CA ASP A 168 -13.11 8.35 -1.31
C ASP A 168 -14.24 9.38 -1.55
N LEU A 169 -15.22 9.04 -2.40
CA LEU A 169 -16.40 9.87 -2.69
C LEU A 169 -17.28 10.07 -1.45
N HIS A 170 -17.55 9.01 -0.69
CA HIS A 170 -18.32 9.08 0.54
C HIS A 170 -17.63 9.97 1.58
N ALA A 171 -16.33 9.78 1.79
CA ALA A 171 -15.56 10.57 2.74
C ALA A 171 -15.58 12.07 2.38
N ARG A 172 -15.50 12.40 1.07
CA ARG A 172 -15.65 13.77 0.61
C ARG A 172 -17.06 14.32 0.87
N GLN A 173 -18.11 13.57 0.50
CA GLN A 173 -19.49 13.98 0.69
C GLN A 173 -19.82 14.25 2.16
N MET A 174 -19.23 13.47 3.06
CA MET A 174 -19.43 13.61 4.52
C MET A 174 -18.51 14.65 5.17
N GLY A 175 -17.60 15.29 4.42
CA GLY A 175 -16.60 16.21 4.96
C GLY A 175 -15.43 15.53 5.68
N TYR A 176 -15.38 14.20 5.70
CA TYR A 176 -14.33 13.47 6.43
C TYR A 176 -12.92 13.69 5.86
N LEU A 177 -12.79 14.02 4.56
CA LEU A 177 -11.50 14.31 3.95
C LEU A 177 -10.81 15.56 4.52
N GLU A 178 -11.49 16.36 5.34
CA GLU A 178 -10.91 17.47 6.07
C GLU A 178 -10.20 17.01 7.37
N GLU A 179 -10.40 15.75 7.81
CA GLU A 179 -9.89 15.21 9.07
C GLU A 179 -9.06 13.93 8.90
N ILE A 180 -9.37 13.12 7.87
CA ILE A 180 -8.72 11.83 7.65
C ILE A 180 -7.69 11.89 6.51
N VAL A 181 -6.79 10.89 6.45
CA VAL A 181 -5.82 10.73 5.38
C VAL A 181 -6.13 9.46 4.57
N GLY A 182 -6.36 9.64 3.29
CA GLY A 182 -6.46 8.54 2.34
C GLY A 182 -5.19 8.43 1.49
N VAL A 183 -4.56 7.25 1.48
CA VAL A 183 -3.32 7.04 0.75
C VAL A 183 -3.56 6.19 -0.50
N LYS A 184 -3.29 6.75 -1.68
CA LYS A 184 -3.36 6.06 -2.97
C LYS A 184 -2.01 5.44 -3.28
N TYR A 185 -1.83 4.19 -2.86
CA TYR A 185 -0.62 3.43 -3.18
C TYR A 185 -0.56 3.13 -4.68
N PHE A 186 0.60 3.41 -5.27
CA PHE A 186 0.96 2.99 -6.62
C PHE A 186 1.51 1.56 -6.61
N ASN A 187 2.45 1.20 -7.47
CA ASN A 187 2.94 -0.17 -7.58
C ASN A 187 3.95 -0.50 -6.47
N VAL A 188 3.44 -0.79 -5.27
CA VAL A 188 4.28 -1.16 -4.12
C VAL A 188 4.88 -2.55 -4.32
N PHE A 189 6.17 -2.70 -4.03
CA PHE A 189 6.89 -3.97 -4.02
C PHE A 189 7.86 -4.04 -2.85
N GLY A 190 8.27 -5.25 -2.46
CA GLY A 190 9.26 -5.43 -1.40
C GLY A 190 9.01 -6.62 -0.49
N PRO A 191 9.80 -6.77 0.60
CA PRO A 191 9.65 -7.88 1.53
C PRO A 191 8.25 -7.96 2.16
N ASN A 192 7.87 -9.17 2.58
CA ASN A 192 6.58 -9.53 3.17
C ASN A 192 5.41 -9.71 2.19
N GLU A 193 5.63 -9.67 0.87
CA GLU A 193 4.56 -9.92 -0.13
C GLU A 193 4.37 -11.40 -0.52
N TYR A 194 5.16 -12.32 0.00
CA TYR A 194 5.25 -13.73 -0.45
C TYR A 194 3.92 -14.49 -0.48
N HIS A 195 3.02 -14.20 0.47
CA HIS A 195 1.71 -14.83 0.61
C HIS A 195 0.69 -14.42 -0.48
N LYS A 196 0.99 -13.40 -1.28
CA LYS A 196 0.01 -12.82 -2.22
C LYS A 196 -0.21 -13.61 -3.51
N ALA A 197 0.36 -14.81 -3.64
CA ALA A 197 0.23 -15.67 -4.83
C ALA A 197 0.44 -14.87 -6.15
N ASP A 198 -0.52 -14.87 -7.06
CA ASP A 198 -0.43 -14.14 -8.33
C ASP A 198 -0.44 -12.61 -8.18
N MET A 199 -0.87 -12.10 -7.03
CA MET A 199 -0.86 -10.65 -6.74
C MET A 199 0.48 -10.14 -6.21
N ARG A 200 1.52 -10.98 -6.13
CA ARG A 200 2.90 -10.54 -5.84
C ARG A 200 3.40 -9.60 -6.93
N SER A 201 4.30 -8.71 -6.57
CA SER A 201 4.95 -7.82 -7.53
C SER A 201 5.68 -8.59 -8.65
N LEU A 202 5.96 -7.89 -9.76
CA LEU A 202 6.80 -8.50 -10.81
C LEU A 202 8.20 -8.80 -10.28
N VAL A 203 8.77 -8.01 -9.36
CA VAL A 203 10.11 -8.28 -8.76
C VAL A 203 10.12 -9.66 -8.12
N CYS A 204 9.15 -9.96 -7.27
CA CYS A 204 9.05 -11.25 -6.58
C CYS A 204 8.84 -12.41 -7.56
N LYS A 205 7.90 -12.28 -8.50
CA LYS A 205 7.64 -13.30 -9.52
C LYS A 205 8.80 -13.51 -10.48
N ALA A 206 9.45 -12.42 -10.90
CA ALA A 206 10.60 -12.46 -11.79
C ALA A 206 11.80 -13.15 -11.12
N TYR A 207 12.03 -12.91 -9.83
CA TYR A 207 13.06 -13.61 -9.07
C TYR A 207 12.86 -15.13 -9.14
N ASP A 208 11.65 -15.62 -8.84
CA ASP A 208 11.34 -17.06 -8.92
C ASP A 208 11.58 -17.59 -10.33
N GLN A 209 11.10 -16.88 -11.34
CA GLN A 209 11.21 -17.28 -12.75
C GLN A 209 12.68 -17.34 -13.23
N ILE A 210 13.48 -16.30 -12.89
CA ILE A 210 14.91 -16.25 -13.24
C ILE A 210 15.68 -17.39 -12.53
N ARG A 211 15.38 -17.63 -11.25
CA ARG A 211 16.02 -18.70 -10.48
C ARG A 211 15.72 -20.09 -11.06
N GLU A 212 14.48 -20.31 -11.54
CA GLU A 212 14.06 -21.61 -12.06
C GLU A 212 14.49 -21.85 -13.51
N THR A 213 14.48 -20.80 -14.34
CA THR A 213 14.62 -20.95 -15.79
C THR A 213 15.81 -20.18 -16.39
N GLY A 214 16.44 -19.31 -15.62
CA GLY A 214 17.47 -18.37 -16.12
C GLY A 214 16.89 -17.26 -17.02
N LYS A 215 15.58 -17.12 -17.14
CA LYS A 215 14.90 -16.17 -18.03
C LYS A 215 13.80 -15.43 -17.31
N LEU A 216 13.47 -14.23 -17.83
CA LEU A 216 12.28 -13.49 -17.45
C LEU A 216 11.37 -13.30 -18.66
N LYS A 217 10.07 -13.59 -18.50
CA LYS A 217 9.06 -13.35 -19.52
C LYS A 217 8.37 -12.02 -19.28
N LEU A 218 8.37 -11.14 -20.28
CA LEU A 218 7.64 -9.87 -20.29
C LEU A 218 6.62 -9.87 -21.43
N PHE A 219 5.53 -9.12 -21.23
CA PHE A 219 4.52 -8.98 -22.29
C PHE A 219 5.01 -8.08 -23.42
N LYS A 220 4.72 -8.49 -24.65
CA LYS A 220 4.78 -7.62 -25.83
C LYS A 220 3.82 -6.43 -25.66
N SER A 221 4.13 -5.35 -26.33
CA SER A 221 3.23 -4.21 -26.43
C SER A 221 2.18 -4.42 -27.51
N TYR A 222 0.97 -3.91 -27.28
CA TYR A 222 -0.12 -3.84 -28.27
C TYR A 222 -0.50 -2.38 -28.56
N ARG A 223 0.39 -1.45 -28.20
CA ARG A 223 0.28 -0.02 -28.51
C ARG A 223 1.56 0.45 -29.17
N PRO A 224 1.50 1.16 -30.33
CA PRO A 224 2.69 1.57 -31.06
C PRO A 224 3.57 2.57 -30.31
N GLU A 225 3.02 3.27 -29.31
CA GLU A 225 3.74 4.26 -28.50
C GLU A 225 4.71 3.61 -27.50
N TYR A 226 4.58 2.31 -27.27
CA TYR A 226 5.40 1.57 -26.31
C TYR A 226 6.08 0.38 -26.99
N PRO A 227 7.41 0.23 -26.90
CA PRO A 227 8.07 -1.00 -27.32
C PRO A 227 7.69 -2.17 -26.39
N ASP A 228 8.03 -3.39 -26.79
CA ASP A 228 7.87 -4.58 -25.96
C ASP A 228 8.62 -4.42 -24.63
N GLY A 229 7.94 -4.66 -23.50
CA GLY A 229 8.46 -4.40 -22.15
C GLY A 229 8.61 -2.93 -21.77
N GLY A 230 8.25 -1.99 -22.67
CA GLY A 230 8.35 -0.55 -22.47
C GLY A 230 7.13 0.08 -21.78
N GLN A 231 6.12 -0.71 -21.42
CA GLN A 231 5.01 -0.22 -20.60
C GLN A 231 5.57 0.25 -19.24
N MET A 232 5.02 1.34 -18.70
CA MET A 232 5.61 2.05 -17.56
C MET A 232 4.74 1.99 -16.31
N ARG A 233 5.38 1.92 -15.17
CA ARG A 233 4.74 1.99 -13.84
C ARG A 233 5.53 2.88 -12.91
N ASP A 234 4.81 3.50 -12.01
CA ASP A 234 5.41 4.10 -10.83
C ASP A 234 5.61 3.01 -9.78
N PHE A 235 6.85 2.57 -9.63
CA PHE A 235 7.24 1.57 -8.64
C PHE A 235 7.65 2.27 -7.34
N ILE A 236 7.12 1.81 -6.23
CA ILE A 236 7.47 2.33 -4.90
C ILE A 236 7.91 1.18 -3.98
N TYR A 237 9.05 1.35 -3.31
CA TYR A 237 9.52 0.39 -2.33
C TYR A 237 8.66 0.43 -1.08
N VAL A 238 8.32 -0.75 -0.51
CA VAL A 238 7.41 -0.83 0.64
C VAL A 238 7.93 -0.04 1.84
N LYS A 239 9.25 0.02 2.06
CA LYS A 239 9.85 0.80 3.15
C LYS A 239 9.57 2.29 2.97
N ASP A 240 9.72 2.84 1.76
CA ASP A 240 9.40 4.24 1.47
C ASP A 240 7.90 4.51 1.60
N ALA A 241 7.07 3.61 1.06
CA ALA A 241 5.61 3.74 1.14
C ALA A 241 5.12 3.80 2.60
N VAL A 242 5.74 3.01 3.48
CA VAL A 242 5.44 3.00 4.92
C VAL A 242 5.90 4.28 5.58
N GLU A 243 7.13 4.77 5.31
CA GLU A 243 7.62 6.02 5.87
C GLU A 243 6.76 7.22 5.45
N MET A 244 6.30 7.28 4.19
CA MET A 244 5.35 8.29 3.73
C MET A 244 4.02 8.20 4.49
N THR A 245 3.52 6.98 4.73
CA THR A 245 2.27 6.74 5.45
C THR A 245 2.37 7.21 6.91
N LEU A 246 3.48 6.88 7.59
CA LEU A 246 3.73 7.30 8.97
C LEU A 246 3.91 8.81 9.08
N HIS A 247 4.65 9.43 8.14
CA HIS A 247 4.78 10.88 8.08
C HIS A 247 3.42 11.58 7.97
N LEU A 248 2.54 11.12 7.06
CA LEU A 248 1.21 11.68 6.90
C LEU A 248 0.32 11.49 8.15
N ALA A 249 0.53 10.40 8.90
CA ALA A 249 -0.17 10.21 10.16
C ALA A 249 0.27 11.23 11.22
N GLU A 250 1.56 11.55 11.30
CA GLU A 250 2.14 12.49 12.26
C GLU A 250 1.96 13.96 11.85
N CYS A 251 1.77 14.25 10.57
CA CYS A 251 1.52 15.60 10.08
C CYS A 251 0.08 16.01 10.41
N GLU A 252 -0.09 16.91 11.38
CA GLU A 252 -1.42 17.34 11.85
C GLU A 252 -2.24 18.03 10.76
N GLU A 253 -1.57 18.75 9.86
CA GLU A 253 -2.20 19.48 8.76
C GLU A 253 -2.52 18.57 7.57
N ALA A 254 -2.01 17.33 7.56
CA ALA A 254 -2.28 16.42 6.46
C ALA A 254 -3.72 15.89 6.53
N ALA A 255 -4.50 16.21 5.50
CA ALA A 255 -5.87 15.74 5.33
C ALA A 255 -6.20 15.55 3.85
N GLY A 256 -7.19 14.69 3.56
CA GLY A 256 -7.59 14.35 2.20
C GLY A 256 -6.78 13.21 1.59
N LEU A 257 -6.75 13.16 0.26
CA LEU A 257 -6.11 12.08 -0.49
C LEU A 257 -4.66 12.45 -0.82
N TYR A 258 -3.77 11.46 -0.76
CA TYR A 258 -2.35 11.60 -1.09
C TYR A 258 -1.89 10.44 -1.98
N ASN A 259 -1.19 10.76 -3.05
CA ASN A 259 -0.48 9.77 -3.85
C ASN A 259 0.80 9.31 -3.13
N LEU A 260 0.97 8.00 -3.04
CA LEU A 260 2.19 7.37 -2.54
C LEU A 260 2.82 6.52 -3.65
N GLY A 261 3.82 7.09 -4.29
CA GLY A 261 4.58 6.51 -5.39
C GLY A 261 6.00 7.03 -5.42
N GLY A 262 6.78 6.55 -6.39
CA GLY A 262 8.15 7.02 -6.63
C GLY A 262 8.22 8.41 -7.27
N GLY A 263 7.12 8.87 -7.89
CA GLY A 263 7.05 10.10 -8.65
C GLY A 263 7.75 10.03 -10.01
N VAL A 264 8.20 8.84 -10.39
CA VAL A 264 8.90 8.58 -11.66
C VAL A 264 8.39 7.28 -12.27
N ALA A 265 7.85 7.34 -13.48
CA ALA A 265 7.44 6.14 -14.20
C ALA A 265 8.66 5.43 -14.78
N ARG A 266 8.75 4.12 -14.57
CA ARG A 266 9.85 3.24 -15.03
C ARG A 266 9.28 2.08 -15.82
N THR A 267 10.03 1.61 -16.79
CA THR A 267 9.60 0.50 -17.66
C THR A 267 9.74 -0.86 -16.97
N TRP A 268 9.04 -1.87 -17.50
CA TRP A 268 9.29 -3.25 -17.09
C TRP A 268 10.71 -3.70 -17.43
N LEU A 269 11.31 -3.14 -18.50
CA LEU A 269 12.71 -3.39 -18.86
C LEU A 269 13.67 -2.83 -17.81
N ASP A 270 13.42 -1.63 -17.27
CA ASP A 270 14.24 -1.05 -16.19
C ASP A 270 14.21 -1.95 -14.94
N LEU A 271 13.00 -2.39 -14.55
CA LEU A 271 12.83 -3.28 -13.40
C LEU A 271 13.55 -4.62 -13.63
N ALA A 272 13.40 -5.21 -14.82
CA ALA A 272 14.09 -6.44 -15.18
C ALA A 272 15.61 -6.27 -15.13
N GLY A 273 16.13 -5.19 -15.73
CA GLY A 273 17.56 -4.87 -15.71
C GLY A 273 18.11 -4.72 -14.29
N ALA A 274 17.38 -4.00 -13.42
CA ALA A 274 17.73 -3.84 -12.01
C ALA A 274 17.80 -5.19 -11.28
N LEU A 275 16.83 -6.09 -11.54
CA LEU A 275 16.81 -7.42 -10.90
C LEU A 275 17.95 -8.31 -11.40
N PHE A 276 18.19 -8.40 -12.71
CA PHE A 276 19.32 -9.16 -13.24
C PHE A 276 20.66 -8.65 -12.69
N ALA A 277 20.84 -7.32 -12.61
CA ALA A 277 22.02 -6.72 -12.02
C ALA A 277 22.18 -7.08 -10.53
N ALA A 278 21.09 -7.03 -9.75
CA ALA A 278 21.09 -7.43 -8.33
C ALA A 278 21.47 -8.91 -8.12
N LEU A 279 21.13 -9.78 -9.10
CA LEU A 279 21.47 -11.20 -9.09
C LEU A 279 22.85 -11.51 -9.66
N GLY A 280 23.57 -10.51 -10.20
CA GLY A 280 24.88 -10.70 -10.86
C GLY A 280 24.78 -11.49 -12.18
N LEU A 281 23.63 -11.44 -12.85
CA LEU A 281 23.36 -12.17 -14.09
C LEU A 281 23.20 -11.24 -15.29
N PRO A 282 23.59 -11.66 -16.50
CA PRO A 282 23.28 -10.91 -17.70
C PRO A 282 21.77 -10.96 -17.99
N PRO A 283 21.17 -9.86 -18.49
CA PRO A 283 19.75 -9.85 -18.84
C PRO A 283 19.38 -10.94 -19.88
N ASN A 284 18.33 -11.71 -19.58
CA ASN A 284 17.81 -12.75 -20.47
C ASN A 284 16.27 -12.65 -20.45
N ILE A 285 15.73 -11.86 -21.39
CA ILE A 285 14.33 -11.51 -21.47
C ILE A 285 13.69 -12.15 -22.70
N GLU A 286 12.57 -12.85 -22.48
CA GLU A 286 11.71 -13.42 -23.51
C GLU A 286 10.41 -12.63 -23.60
N PHE A 287 10.06 -12.10 -24.77
CA PHE A 287 8.79 -11.40 -24.95
C PHE A 287 7.70 -12.38 -25.35
N ILE A 288 6.60 -12.39 -24.59
CA ILE A 288 5.44 -13.25 -24.79
C ILE A 288 4.18 -12.44 -25.10
N ASP A 289 3.22 -13.08 -25.78
CA ASP A 289 1.95 -12.41 -26.06
C ASP A 289 1.14 -12.17 -24.79
N MET A 290 0.56 -10.98 -24.70
CA MET A 290 -0.35 -10.66 -23.61
C MET A 290 -1.69 -11.39 -23.81
N PRO A 291 -2.22 -12.08 -22.79
CA PRO A 291 -3.54 -12.72 -22.90
C PRO A 291 -4.63 -11.73 -23.30
N GLU A 292 -5.51 -12.13 -24.22
CA GLU A 292 -6.57 -11.25 -24.73
C GLU A 292 -7.49 -10.72 -23.63
N SER A 293 -7.75 -11.55 -22.64
CA SER A 293 -8.64 -11.20 -21.50
C SER A 293 -8.21 -9.98 -20.71
N ILE A 294 -6.91 -9.62 -20.75
CA ILE A 294 -6.38 -8.47 -19.99
C ILE A 294 -5.99 -7.29 -20.88
N ARG A 295 -5.89 -7.44 -22.21
CA ARG A 295 -5.41 -6.39 -23.14
C ARG A 295 -6.20 -5.09 -23.02
N HIS A 296 -7.53 -5.17 -22.92
CA HIS A 296 -8.42 -4.00 -22.86
C HIS A 296 -8.38 -3.27 -21.51
N GLN A 297 -7.92 -3.94 -20.45
CA GLN A 297 -7.86 -3.40 -19.10
C GLN A 297 -6.42 -3.12 -18.65
N TYR A 298 -5.44 -3.32 -19.56
CA TYR A 298 -4.04 -3.17 -19.24
C TYR A 298 -3.63 -1.71 -19.24
N GLN A 299 -3.22 -1.20 -18.08
CA GLN A 299 -2.65 0.14 -17.98
C GLN A 299 -1.26 0.16 -18.62
N TYR A 300 -1.00 1.12 -19.49
CA TYR A 300 0.32 1.29 -20.13
C TYR A 300 1.22 2.27 -19.39
N TYR A 301 0.63 3.16 -18.61
CA TYR A 301 1.37 4.18 -17.90
C TYR A 301 0.74 4.48 -16.55
N THR A 302 1.56 4.59 -15.49
CA THR A 302 1.18 5.18 -14.21
C THR A 302 2.34 5.99 -13.66
N CYS A 303 2.07 7.17 -13.11
CA CYS A 303 3.04 8.01 -12.42
C CYS A 303 2.32 8.83 -11.35
N ALA A 304 2.79 8.77 -10.11
CA ALA A 304 2.26 9.55 -9.01
C ALA A 304 2.73 11.01 -9.11
N ASP A 305 1.81 11.96 -9.03
CA ASP A 305 2.19 13.30 -8.60
C ASP A 305 2.28 13.30 -7.07
N ILE A 306 3.49 13.44 -6.55
CA ILE A 306 3.78 13.46 -5.10
C ILE A 306 3.99 14.88 -4.56
N THR A 307 3.66 15.90 -5.34
CA THR A 307 3.85 17.31 -4.95
C THR A 307 3.10 17.65 -3.66
N LYS A 308 1.88 17.14 -3.51
CA LYS A 308 1.08 17.33 -2.29
C LYS A 308 1.75 16.71 -1.07
N LEU A 309 2.28 15.47 -1.18
CA LEU A 309 3.05 14.83 -0.11
C LEU A 309 4.30 15.66 0.25
N ARG A 310 5.06 16.11 -0.76
CA ARG A 310 6.25 16.96 -0.51
C ARG A 310 5.88 18.28 0.17
N GLY A 311 4.71 18.82 -0.16
CA GLY A 311 4.17 20.03 0.47
C GLY A 311 3.89 19.91 1.96
N THR A 312 3.74 18.69 2.50
CA THR A 312 3.62 18.44 3.95
C THR A 312 4.97 18.45 4.68
N GLY A 313 6.07 18.72 3.97
CA GLY A 313 7.41 18.69 4.56
C GLY A 313 8.03 17.29 4.65
N TYR A 314 7.52 16.29 3.93
CA TYR A 314 8.14 14.95 3.88
C TYR A 314 9.62 15.03 3.44
N PRO A 315 10.57 14.72 4.34
CA PRO A 315 11.99 15.09 4.12
C PRO A 315 12.80 14.00 3.40
N LEU A 316 12.34 12.73 3.45
CA LEU A 316 13.16 11.60 3.02
C LEU A 316 13.27 11.53 1.50
N PRO A 317 14.43 11.17 0.96
CA PRO A 317 14.57 10.81 -0.44
C PRO A 317 13.76 9.53 -0.73
N ILE A 318 13.32 9.37 -1.97
CA ILE A 318 12.72 8.13 -2.42
C ILE A 318 13.84 7.23 -2.94
N THR A 319 13.86 5.98 -2.49
CA THR A 319 14.86 5.00 -2.89
C THR A 319 14.76 4.73 -4.40
N SER A 320 15.89 4.74 -5.11
CA SER A 320 15.89 4.44 -6.54
C SER A 320 15.35 3.03 -6.82
N LEU A 321 14.84 2.80 -8.04
CA LEU A 321 14.37 1.47 -8.44
C LEU A 321 15.49 0.43 -8.32
N GLU A 322 16.69 0.79 -8.73
CA GLU A 322 17.87 -0.06 -8.70
C GLU A 322 18.28 -0.45 -7.28
N ASP A 323 18.29 0.53 -6.36
CA ASP A 323 18.67 0.28 -4.96
C ASP A 323 17.59 -0.52 -4.22
N SER A 324 16.32 -0.21 -4.45
CA SER A 324 15.19 -0.92 -3.82
C SER A 324 15.08 -2.36 -4.33
N VAL A 325 15.27 -2.60 -5.62
CA VAL A 325 15.29 -3.96 -6.19
C VAL A 325 16.50 -4.74 -5.66
N ARG A 326 17.68 -4.09 -5.57
CA ARG A 326 18.87 -4.72 -5.00
C ARG A 326 18.68 -5.07 -3.53
N ASP A 327 18.17 -4.16 -2.71
CA ASP A 327 17.89 -4.43 -1.29
C ASP A 327 16.88 -5.59 -1.14
N TYR A 328 15.80 -5.58 -1.91
CA TYR A 328 14.81 -6.64 -1.87
C TYR A 328 15.38 -8.00 -2.30
N ALA A 329 16.13 -8.05 -3.42
CA ALA A 329 16.67 -9.28 -3.93
C ALA A 329 17.74 -9.87 -2.99
N VAL A 330 18.72 -9.06 -2.58
CA VAL A 330 19.90 -9.54 -1.85
C VAL A 330 19.58 -9.81 -0.37
N ASN A 331 18.83 -8.94 0.27
CA ASN A 331 18.62 -9.03 1.71
C ASN A 331 17.36 -9.84 2.10
N TYR A 332 16.44 -10.09 1.15
CA TYR A 332 15.16 -10.76 1.45
C TYR A 332 14.87 -11.95 0.53
N LEU A 333 14.86 -11.79 -0.81
CA LEU A 333 14.49 -12.87 -1.72
C LEU A 333 15.50 -14.02 -1.71
N ILE A 334 16.80 -13.73 -1.84
CA ILE A 334 17.85 -14.74 -1.85
C ILE A 334 17.88 -15.53 -0.53
N PRO A 335 17.95 -14.88 0.66
CA PRO A 335 17.96 -15.59 1.92
C PRO A 335 16.58 -16.08 2.39
N GLY A 336 15.49 -15.74 1.70
CA GLY A 336 14.10 -16.10 2.08
C GLY A 336 13.60 -15.42 3.34
N LYS A 337 14.07 -14.21 3.64
CA LYS A 337 13.78 -13.46 4.86
C LYS A 337 12.58 -12.54 4.73
N ARG A 338 12.07 -12.13 5.90
CA ARG A 338 11.05 -11.10 6.10
C ARG A 338 11.63 -9.91 6.85
N LEU A 339 10.87 -8.80 6.87
CA LEU A 339 11.22 -7.65 7.71
C LEU A 339 11.25 -8.05 9.19
N GLY A 340 12.38 -7.75 9.84
CA GLY A 340 12.59 -8.07 11.26
C GLY A 340 13.36 -9.39 11.51
N GLU A 341 13.65 -10.16 10.46
CA GLU A 341 14.47 -11.39 10.55
C GLU A 341 15.96 -11.14 10.28
#